data_3738a7a600adabe5f4faf6055bf48b01
#
_entry.id   3738a7a600adabe5f4faf6055bf48b01
#
_cell.length_a   1.000
_cell.length_b   1.000
_cell.length_c   1.000
_cell.angle_alpha   90.00
_cell.angle_beta   90.00
_cell.angle_gamma   90.00
#
_symmetry.space_group_name_H-M   'P 1'
#
loop_
_entity.id
_entity.type
_entity.pdbx_description
1 polymer ?
#
loop_
_entity_poly.entity_id
_entity_poly.type
_entity_poly.pdbx_seq_one_letter_code
_entity_poly.pdbx_strand_id
1 'polypeptide(L)'
;KNFDLSFQFGSAWGHKLYNVNRLYYEGMDAGRNYFTSTMNAWTPQNAGTSMPRAVLGDPNENTRESDRFLENGNFVRLRQLQLGYSLSRALAKKMYLEKCRLYVSGENLFTITKYSGIDPEFSSSILDTGVDSFVYPFTRSFVVGLQVTF
;
A
#
# COMPACT_ATOMS: atom_id res chain seq x y z
N LYS A 1 24.44 -26.89 4.62
CA LYS A 1 23.36 -25.93 4.97
C LYS A 1 22.32 -26.07 3.90
N ASN A 2 21.09 -26.38 4.30
CA ASN A 2 20.03 -26.75 3.35
C ASN A 2 18.96 -25.67 3.21
N PHE A 3 19.01 -24.60 4.01
CA PHE A 3 18.10 -23.48 3.95
C PHE A 3 18.72 -22.29 3.23
N ASP A 4 17.92 -21.61 2.46
CA ASP A 4 18.19 -20.30 1.85
C ASP A 4 17.06 -19.33 2.17
N LEU A 5 17.43 -18.09 2.42
CA LEU A 5 16.52 -16.99 2.69
C LEU A 5 16.90 -15.83 1.78
N SER A 6 15.92 -15.30 1.07
CA SER A 6 16.06 -14.07 0.30
C SER A 6 14.94 -13.09 0.62
N PHE A 7 15.25 -11.80 0.60
CA PHE A 7 14.30 -10.75 0.79
C PHE A 7 14.65 -9.53 -0.06
N GLN A 8 13.64 -8.80 -0.47
CA GLN A 8 13.78 -7.56 -1.23
C GLN A 8 12.93 -6.47 -0.62
N PHE A 9 13.57 -5.35 -0.27
CA PHE A 9 12.90 -4.13 0.12
C PHE A 9 12.87 -3.14 -1.04
N GLY A 10 11.78 -2.38 -1.12
CA GLY A 10 11.65 -1.17 -1.93
C GLY A 10 11.33 0.02 -1.05
N SER A 11 11.83 1.20 -1.40
CA SER A 11 11.50 2.43 -0.69
C SER A 11 11.57 3.63 -1.62
N ALA A 12 10.78 4.67 -1.31
CA ALA A 12 10.89 5.99 -1.93
C ALA A 12 10.74 7.08 -0.86
N TRP A 13 11.49 8.17 -1.04
CA TRP A 13 11.60 9.24 -0.07
C TRP A 13 11.60 10.61 -0.73
N GLY A 14 11.15 11.63 0.02
CA GLY A 14 11.24 13.02 -0.41
C GLY A 14 10.18 13.45 -1.42
N HIS A 15 9.13 12.65 -1.61
CA HIS A 15 8.02 13.00 -2.49
C HIS A 15 6.71 13.16 -1.73
N LYS A 16 5.78 13.84 -2.37
CA LYS A 16 4.42 14.02 -1.88
C LYS A 16 3.43 13.40 -2.84
N LEU A 17 2.28 12.99 -2.31
CA LEU A 17 1.17 12.41 -3.04
C LEU A 17 -0.07 13.27 -2.83
N TYR A 18 -0.78 13.56 -3.91
CA TYR A 18 -2.06 14.24 -3.87
C TYR A 18 -3.18 13.22 -3.73
N ASN A 19 -3.86 13.24 -2.57
CA ASN A 19 -4.88 12.24 -2.22
C ASN A 19 -6.27 12.71 -2.65
N VAL A 20 -6.68 12.38 -3.87
CA VAL A 20 -8.00 12.71 -4.42
C VAL A 20 -9.10 11.95 -3.66
N ASN A 21 -8.81 10.78 -3.08
CA ASN A 21 -9.79 10.05 -2.28
C ASN A 21 -10.23 10.86 -1.06
N ARG A 22 -9.29 11.54 -0.37
CA ARG A 22 -9.63 12.45 0.73
C ARG A 22 -10.40 13.66 0.26
N LEU A 23 -9.99 14.28 -0.85
CA LEU A 23 -10.74 15.38 -1.44
C LEU A 23 -12.19 14.98 -1.68
N TYR A 24 -12.39 13.78 -2.22
CA TYR A 24 -13.71 13.27 -2.56
C TYR A 24 -14.56 12.89 -1.34
N TYR A 25 -13.97 12.20 -0.36
CA TYR A 25 -14.71 11.65 0.80
C TYR A 25 -14.67 12.54 2.05
N GLU A 26 -13.95 13.66 2.04
CA GLU A 26 -13.93 14.66 3.10
C GLU A 26 -14.55 16.00 2.65
N GLY A 27 -15.02 16.11 1.41
CA GLY A 27 -15.40 17.36 0.77
C GLY A 27 -16.75 17.95 1.20
N MET A 28 -17.59 17.24 1.91
CA MET A 28 -18.90 17.71 2.40
C MET A 28 -19.89 18.14 1.32
N ASP A 29 -19.66 17.83 0.07
CA ASP A 29 -20.65 18.00 -0.99
C ASP A 29 -21.72 16.89 -0.93
N ALA A 30 -22.94 17.17 -1.30
CA ALA A 30 -24.08 16.28 -1.09
C ALA A 30 -24.02 14.97 -1.89
N GLY A 31 -24.65 13.91 -1.37
CA GLY A 31 -25.05 12.73 -2.13
C GLY A 31 -24.06 11.56 -2.16
N ARG A 32 -23.10 11.52 -1.26
CA ARG A 32 -22.14 10.40 -1.16
C ARG A 32 -21.85 10.00 0.28
N ASN A 33 -21.23 8.85 0.47
CA ASN A 33 -20.67 8.46 1.76
C ASN A 33 -19.37 9.21 2.03
N TYR A 34 -19.10 9.49 3.30
CA TYR A 34 -17.91 10.18 3.75
C TYR A 34 -17.04 9.28 4.61
N PHE A 35 -15.77 9.64 4.74
CA PHE A 35 -14.89 9.01 5.72
C PHE A 35 -15.35 9.33 7.14
N THR A 36 -15.08 8.42 8.07
CA THR A 36 -15.37 8.63 9.49
C THR A 36 -14.65 9.84 10.10
N SER A 37 -13.55 10.28 9.47
CA SER A 37 -12.84 11.51 9.83
C SER A 37 -13.73 12.74 9.80
N THR A 38 -14.77 12.77 8.94
CA THR A 38 -15.73 13.87 8.83
C THR A 38 -16.63 14.01 10.07
N MET A 39 -16.74 12.98 10.90
CA MET A 39 -17.45 13.08 12.20
C MET A 39 -16.75 14.04 13.16
N ASN A 40 -15.46 14.31 12.94
CA ASN A 40 -14.67 15.30 13.68
C ASN A 40 -14.74 16.70 13.07
N ALA A 41 -15.80 16.98 12.30
CA ALA A 41 -16.00 18.27 11.65
C ALA A 41 -16.03 19.43 12.65
N TRP A 42 -15.63 20.62 12.19
CA TRP A 42 -15.63 21.81 13.02
C TRP A 42 -17.04 22.16 13.52
N THR A 43 -17.13 22.38 14.82
CA THR A 43 -18.31 22.96 15.49
C THR A 43 -17.83 23.97 16.54
N PRO A 44 -18.70 24.87 17.06
CA PRO A 44 -18.30 25.76 18.17
C PRO A 44 -17.72 25.02 19.39
N GLN A 45 -18.14 23.76 19.63
CA GLN A 45 -17.66 22.90 20.71
C GLN A 45 -16.40 22.14 20.34
N ASN A 46 -16.07 22.02 19.05
CA ASN A 46 -14.90 21.34 18.50
C ASN A 46 -14.09 22.28 17.58
N ALA A 47 -13.77 23.47 18.07
CA ALA A 47 -13.10 24.51 17.28
C ALA A 47 -11.62 24.20 16.96
N GLY A 48 -11.00 23.25 17.66
CA GLY A 48 -9.59 22.88 17.46
C GLY A 48 -9.33 21.86 16.37
N THR A 49 -10.36 21.39 15.65
CA THR A 49 -10.19 20.42 14.58
C THR A 49 -9.66 21.04 13.30
N SER A 50 -8.87 20.26 12.52
CA SER A 50 -8.46 20.62 11.16
C SER A 50 -9.52 20.27 10.10
N MET A 51 -10.58 19.53 10.49
CA MET A 51 -11.66 19.17 9.58
C MET A 51 -12.61 20.35 9.39
N PRO A 52 -12.97 20.74 8.15
CA PRO A 52 -13.90 21.83 7.90
C PRO A 52 -15.27 21.56 8.51
N ARG A 53 -16.05 22.63 8.62
CA ARG A 53 -17.46 22.53 9.00
C ARG A 53 -18.24 21.73 7.96
N ALA A 54 -19.04 20.77 8.42
CA ALA A 54 -19.96 20.02 7.56
C ALA A 54 -21.15 20.90 7.18
N VAL A 55 -21.20 21.34 5.93
CA VAL A 55 -22.32 22.11 5.37
C VAL A 55 -22.70 21.51 4.03
N LEU A 56 -23.95 21.21 3.88
CA LEU A 56 -24.50 20.64 2.64
C LEU A 56 -24.21 21.57 1.45
N GLY A 57 -23.73 20.99 0.35
CA GLY A 57 -23.40 21.73 -0.87
C GLY A 57 -22.06 22.46 -0.84
N ASP A 58 -21.27 22.27 0.21
CA ASP A 58 -19.89 22.80 0.38
C ASP A 58 -19.74 24.30 -0.04
N PRO A 59 -20.50 25.23 0.54
CA PRO A 59 -20.51 26.66 0.12
C PRO A 59 -19.16 27.34 0.34
N ASN A 60 -18.24 26.74 1.08
CA ASN A 60 -16.87 27.21 1.29
C ASN A 60 -15.86 26.59 0.31
N GLU A 61 -16.33 25.78 -0.63
CA GLU A 61 -15.49 25.09 -1.62
C GLU A 61 -14.30 24.35 -0.97
N ASN A 62 -14.57 23.56 0.09
CA ASN A 62 -13.54 22.76 0.77
C ASN A 62 -12.99 21.63 -0.12
N THR A 63 -13.69 21.31 -1.20
CA THR A 63 -13.28 20.37 -2.25
C THR A 63 -12.34 20.98 -3.29
N ARG A 64 -12.05 22.29 -3.22
CA ARG A 64 -11.07 22.89 -4.13
C ARG A 64 -9.67 22.29 -3.95
N GLU A 65 -8.91 22.27 -5.01
CA GLU A 65 -7.51 21.85 -4.97
C GLU A 65 -6.72 22.66 -3.95
N SER A 66 -6.06 21.98 -3.04
CA SER A 66 -5.28 22.62 -1.96
C SER A 66 -4.23 21.68 -1.41
N ASP A 67 -3.29 22.23 -0.67
CA ASP A 67 -2.23 21.49 0.05
C ASP A 67 -2.77 20.61 1.20
N ARG A 68 -4.01 20.81 1.62
CA ARG A 68 -4.72 19.97 2.58
C ARG A 68 -4.71 18.48 2.19
N PHE A 69 -4.75 18.21 0.90
CA PHE A 69 -4.78 16.85 0.35
C PHE A 69 -3.42 16.35 -0.11
N LEU A 70 -2.37 17.17 0.12
CA LEU A 70 -1.00 16.83 -0.23
C LEU A 70 -0.30 16.16 0.94
N GLU A 71 -0.06 14.86 0.83
CA GLU A 71 0.47 14.03 1.90
C GLU A 71 1.92 13.59 1.65
N ASN A 72 2.58 13.14 2.72
CA ASN A 72 3.90 12.55 2.62
C ASN A 72 3.81 11.15 1.98
N GLY A 73 4.44 10.96 0.84
CA GLY A 73 4.46 9.71 0.08
C GLY A 73 5.60 8.75 0.47
N ASN A 74 6.42 9.08 1.48
CA ASN A 74 7.53 8.21 1.88
C ASN A 74 7.03 6.83 2.32
N PHE A 75 7.72 5.79 1.86
CA PHE A 75 7.39 4.43 2.28
C PHE A 75 8.61 3.50 2.26
N VAL A 76 8.47 2.39 2.98
CA VAL A 76 9.32 1.20 2.88
C VAL A 76 8.40 -0.01 2.73
N ARG A 77 8.65 -0.86 1.73
CA ARG A 77 7.87 -2.06 1.44
C ARG A 77 8.75 -3.30 1.43
N LEU A 78 8.33 -4.36 2.08
CA LEU A 78 8.86 -5.71 1.85
C LEU A 78 8.18 -6.28 0.60
N ARG A 79 8.89 -6.17 -0.54
CA ARG A 79 8.38 -6.59 -1.85
C ARG A 79 8.38 -8.08 -2.01
N GLN A 80 9.43 -8.74 -1.53
CA GLN A 80 9.56 -10.19 -1.61
C GLN A 80 10.26 -10.73 -0.37
N LEU A 81 9.77 -11.86 0.12
CA LEU A 81 10.41 -12.72 1.11
C LEU A 81 10.28 -14.16 0.63
N GLN A 82 11.40 -14.88 0.51
CA GLN A 82 11.39 -16.27 0.11
C GLN A 82 12.27 -17.09 1.05
N LEU A 83 11.71 -18.19 1.54
CA LEU A 83 12.42 -19.22 2.31
C LEU A 83 12.45 -20.50 1.48
N GLY A 84 13.63 -21.02 1.21
CA GLY A 84 13.86 -22.25 0.49
C GLY A 84 14.51 -23.32 1.37
N TYR A 85 14.19 -24.57 1.10
CA TYR A 85 14.83 -25.74 1.69
C TYR A 85 15.23 -26.71 0.57
N SER A 86 16.53 -26.95 0.46
CA SER A 86 17.08 -27.93 -0.47
C SER A 86 17.31 -29.27 0.26
N LEU A 87 16.77 -30.35 -0.29
CA LEU A 87 17.00 -31.68 0.26
C LEU A 87 18.51 -32.03 0.23
N SER A 88 18.94 -32.77 1.23
CA SER A 88 20.29 -33.30 1.22
C SER A 88 20.49 -34.25 0.04
N ARG A 89 21.71 -34.31 -0.51
CA ARG A 89 22.03 -35.20 -1.63
C ARG A 89 21.67 -36.65 -1.37
N ALA A 90 21.82 -37.12 -0.12
CA ALA A 90 21.49 -38.49 0.26
C ALA A 90 19.99 -38.78 0.17
N LEU A 91 19.13 -37.80 0.56
CA LEU A 91 17.69 -37.92 0.46
C LEU A 91 17.22 -37.80 -1.00
N ALA A 92 17.76 -36.83 -1.76
CA ALA A 92 17.43 -36.67 -3.16
C ALA A 92 17.73 -37.92 -3.98
N LYS A 93 18.92 -38.55 -3.79
CA LYS A 93 19.29 -39.80 -4.44
C LYS A 93 18.37 -40.98 -4.10
N LYS A 94 17.86 -41.08 -2.85
CA LYS A 94 16.87 -42.10 -2.49
C LYS A 94 15.55 -41.95 -3.27
N MET A 95 15.24 -40.72 -3.75
CA MET A 95 14.07 -40.40 -4.53
C MET A 95 14.36 -40.39 -6.05
N TYR A 96 15.54 -40.87 -6.48
CA TYR A 96 15.99 -40.85 -7.87
C TYR A 96 16.10 -39.45 -8.46
N LEU A 97 16.41 -38.46 -7.60
CA LEU A 97 16.52 -37.04 -8.00
C LEU A 97 17.99 -36.59 -7.85
N GLU A 98 18.41 -35.71 -8.77
CA GLU A 98 19.69 -35.02 -8.62
C GLU A 98 19.60 -33.92 -7.56
N LYS A 99 18.52 -33.11 -7.65
CA LYS A 99 18.22 -32.02 -6.71
C LYS A 99 16.73 -31.92 -6.48
N CYS A 100 16.36 -31.53 -5.25
CA CYS A 100 14.99 -31.18 -4.90
C CYS A 100 15.01 -30.01 -3.93
N ARG A 101 14.29 -28.93 -4.27
CA ARG A 101 14.15 -27.73 -3.44
C ARG A 101 12.67 -27.35 -3.32
N LEU A 102 12.22 -27.24 -2.08
CA LEU A 102 10.91 -26.68 -1.73
C LEU A 102 11.11 -25.23 -1.31
N TYR A 103 10.23 -24.32 -1.75
CA TYR A 103 10.27 -22.93 -1.30
C TYR A 103 8.87 -22.36 -1.07
N VAL A 104 8.83 -21.38 -0.18
CA VAL A 104 7.65 -20.53 0.07
C VAL A 104 8.08 -19.09 -0.17
N SER A 105 7.30 -18.36 -0.93
CA SER A 105 7.53 -16.96 -1.24
C SER A 105 6.29 -16.15 -0.93
N GLY A 106 6.48 -14.95 -0.39
CA GLY A 106 5.43 -13.97 -0.22
C GLY A 106 5.81 -12.65 -0.87
N GLU A 107 4.86 -11.98 -1.51
CA GLU A 107 5.08 -10.70 -2.18
C GLU A 107 4.21 -9.60 -1.56
N ASN A 108 4.74 -8.38 -1.54
CA ASN A 108 4.08 -7.18 -1.01
C ASN A 108 3.52 -7.39 0.41
N LEU A 109 4.30 -8.04 1.28
CA LEU A 109 3.82 -8.52 2.57
C LEU A 109 3.40 -7.39 3.51
N PHE A 110 4.17 -6.31 3.55
CA PHE A 110 3.82 -5.12 4.31
C PHE A 110 4.45 -3.85 3.73
N THR A 111 3.81 -2.73 4.02
CA THR A 111 4.30 -1.38 3.69
C THR A 111 4.25 -0.52 4.95
N ILE A 112 5.34 0.16 5.25
CA ILE A 112 5.44 1.16 6.31
C ILE A 112 5.38 2.53 5.66
N THR A 113 4.36 3.32 6.00
CA THR A 113 4.15 4.65 5.44
C THR A 113 3.35 5.53 6.40
N LYS A 114 3.39 6.85 6.20
CA LYS A 114 2.51 7.84 6.84
C LYS A 114 1.40 8.31 5.89
N TYR A 115 1.38 7.80 4.67
CA TYR A 115 0.32 8.10 3.72
C TYR A 115 -1.01 7.53 4.22
N SER A 116 -2.09 8.33 4.18
CA SER A 116 -3.40 7.93 4.70
C SER A 116 -4.23 7.14 3.68
N GLY A 117 -3.84 7.14 2.41
CA GLY A 117 -4.46 6.33 1.36
C GLY A 117 -4.11 4.85 1.48
N ILE A 118 -4.61 4.05 0.55
CA ILE A 118 -4.49 2.58 0.59
C ILE A 118 -3.06 2.13 0.32
N ASP A 119 -2.39 2.76 -0.66
CA ASP A 119 -1.05 2.39 -1.09
C ASP A 119 -0.27 3.63 -1.54
N PRO A 120 0.93 3.92 -0.98
CA PRO A 120 1.75 5.04 -1.41
C PRO A 120 2.53 4.78 -2.70
N GLU A 121 2.62 3.52 -3.12
CA GLU A 121 3.29 3.09 -4.34
C GLU A 121 2.24 2.64 -5.37
N PHE A 122 1.64 3.57 -6.05
CA PHE A 122 0.68 3.28 -7.11
C PHE A 122 1.23 3.70 -8.47
N SER A 123 0.76 3.04 -9.52
CA SER A 123 1.02 3.42 -10.90
C SER A 123 -0.10 4.33 -11.37
N SER A 124 0.16 5.62 -11.39
CA SER A 124 -0.72 6.58 -12.07
C SER A 124 -0.34 6.74 -13.54
N SER A 125 -1.16 7.43 -14.29
CA SER A 125 -0.81 7.86 -15.66
C SER A 125 0.47 8.70 -15.64
N ILE A 126 1.22 8.68 -16.73
CA ILE A 126 2.41 9.54 -16.91
C ILE A 126 2.07 11.02 -16.71
N LEU A 127 0.83 11.41 -17.02
CA LEU A 127 0.34 12.79 -16.89
C LEU A 127 -0.06 13.15 -15.46
N ASP A 128 -0.39 12.15 -14.62
CA ASP A 128 -0.90 12.34 -13.27
C ASP A 128 0.05 11.75 -12.21
N THR A 129 1.35 11.85 -12.43
CA THR A 129 2.35 11.30 -11.51
C THR A 129 2.20 11.89 -10.11
N GLY A 130 1.99 11.02 -9.12
CA GLY A 130 1.83 11.42 -7.72
C GLY A 130 0.40 11.80 -7.32
N VAL A 131 -0.58 11.58 -8.19
CA VAL A 131 -2.01 11.79 -7.92
C VAL A 131 -2.68 10.44 -7.67
N ASP A 132 -3.15 10.22 -6.44
CA ASP A 132 -3.95 9.03 -6.08
C ASP A 132 -5.43 9.30 -6.34
N SER A 133 -5.90 8.89 -7.50
CA SER A 133 -7.30 8.96 -7.90
C SER A 133 -7.91 7.57 -7.94
N PHE A 134 -8.21 7.00 -6.76
CA PHE A 134 -8.83 5.67 -6.62
C PHE A 134 -8.01 4.54 -7.26
N VAL A 135 -6.68 4.63 -7.18
CA VAL A 135 -5.80 3.64 -7.78
C VAL A 135 -5.84 2.34 -6.99
N TYR A 136 -5.88 1.22 -7.71
CA TYR A 136 -5.90 -0.10 -7.08
C TYR A 136 -4.53 -0.41 -6.44
N PRO A 137 -4.49 -0.86 -5.16
CA PRO A 137 -3.23 -1.15 -4.47
C PRO A 137 -2.57 -2.43 -4.99
N PHE A 138 -1.27 -2.57 -4.75
CA PHE A 138 -0.59 -3.84 -4.98
C PHE A 138 -1.13 -4.94 -4.08
N THR A 139 -1.41 -6.09 -4.68
CA THR A 139 -1.93 -7.26 -3.97
C THR A 139 -0.81 -8.02 -3.26
N ARG A 140 -1.14 -8.63 -2.13
CA ARG A 140 -0.27 -9.64 -1.51
C ARG A 140 -0.45 -10.97 -2.22
N SER A 141 0.65 -11.66 -2.48
CA SER A 141 0.62 -13.01 -3.02
C SER A 141 1.48 -13.95 -2.18
N PHE A 142 1.09 -15.22 -2.15
CA PHE A 142 1.86 -16.29 -1.53
C PHE A 142 2.00 -17.42 -2.54
N VAL A 143 3.22 -17.88 -2.69
CA VAL A 143 3.58 -18.96 -3.63
C VAL A 143 4.30 -20.06 -2.88
N VAL A 144 3.87 -21.29 -3.11
CA VAL A 144 4.61 -22.49 -2.69
C VAL A 144 5.07 -23.18 -3.96
N GLY A 145 6.36 -23.48 -4.06
CA GLY A 145 6.93 -24.09 -5.24
C GLY A 145 7.88 -25.23 -4.91
N LEU A 146 7.92 -26.19 -5.83
CA LEU A 146 8.82 -27.33 -5.81
C LEU A 146 9.67 -27.31 -7.08
N GLN A 147 10.99 -27.30 -6.89
CA GLN A 147 11.96 -27.39 -7.99
C GLN A 147 12.67 -28.73 -7.93
N VAL A 148 12.57 -29.50 -9.00
CA VAL A 148 13.12 -30.87 -9.09
C VAL A 148 14.03 -30.95 -10.30
N THR A 149 15.21 -31.57 -10.12
CA THR A 149 16.16 -31.92 -11.21
C THR A 149 16.40 -33.43 -11.16
N PHE A 150 16.29 -34.06 -12.31
CA PHE A 150 16.51 -35.50 -12.51
C PHE A 150 17.89 -35.78 -13.06
#